data_b39b37c30c5510d6a334892e811eda66
#
_entry.id   b39b37c30c5510d6a334892e811eda66
#
_cell.length_a   1.000
_cell.length_b   1.000
_cell.length_c   1.000
_cell.angle_alpha   90.00
_cell.angle_beta   90.00
_cell.angle_gamma   90.00
#
_symmetry.space_group_name_H-M   'P 1'
#
loop_
_entity.id
_entity.type
_entity.pdbx_description
1 polymer ?
#
loop_
_entity_poly.entity_id
_entity_poly.type
_entity_poly.pdbx_seq_one_letter_code
_entity_poly.pdbx_strand_id
1 'polypeptide(L)'
;AIIEQLPTGIFFTEKKPVIGMVHLRPLPGSPLYDPKTMDMKKIISMALEEAKILQDAGVDGVQVENMWDIPYSKGSKISHETTAALAIGLNEVIHHVTIPVGVECHMNGAEAALACAVAGGAKWVRVFEWCNAFISQSGYIDAIGGEVSRMRSRLRAEQTVCFLCDVNVKHGSHFIIHDRSVEEQAMDVEAQGGDAVIVTGFDTGTPPTVDRVQSCKNKIELPIILGSGVSTANAKELLMHADGAIVGSWFKEDNNWKNPVNFQRTRDFMKAVEELRGELK
;
A
#
# COMPACT_ATOMS: atom_id res chain seq x y z
N ALA A 1 -19.31 3.37 1.71
CA ALA A 1 -18.09 3.41 0.92
C ALA A 1 -16.88 3.64 1.84
N ILE A 2 -15.68 3.26 1.41
CA ILE A 2 -14.44 3.47 2.18
C ILE A 2 -14.24 4.95 2.56
N ILE A 3 -14.67 5.86 1.70
CA ILE A 3 -14.61 7.31 1.86
C ILE A 3 -15.30 7.78 3.14
N GLU A 4 -16.48 7.21 3.44
CA GLU A 4 -17.30 7.61 4.59
C GLU A 4 -16.76 7.05 5.91
N GLN A 5 -15.89 6.05 5.82
CA GLN A 5 -15.34 5.33 6.98
C GLN A 5 -13.97 5.84 7.39
N LEU A 6 -13.25 6.58 6.52
CA LEU A 6 -11.92 7.08 6.84
C LEU A 6 -11.98 8.44 7.55
N PRO A 7 -11.23 8.59 8.66
CA PRO A 7 -11.27 9.83 9.48
C PRO A 7 -10.78 11.07 8.75
N THR A 8 -9.89 10.90 7.78
CA THR A 8 -9.28 11.99 7.00
C THR A 8 -10.18 12.54 5.90
N GLY A 9 -11.41 11.99 5.78
CA GLY A 9 -12.36 12.45 4.79
C GLY A 9 -12.13 11.91 3.39
N ILE A 10 -12.62 12.64 2.41
CA ILE A 10 -12.80 12.16 1.06
C ILE A 10 -11.51 12.26 0.25
N PHE A 11 -10.91 11.14 -0.12
CA PHE A 11 -9.88 11.11 -1.15
C PHE A 11 -10.19 10.15 -2.30
N PHE A 12 -11.25 9.36 -2.22
CA PHE A 12 -11.78 8.60 -3.35
C PHE A 12 -13.22 9.02 -3.63
N THR A 13 -13.59 9.09 -4.91
CA THR A 13 -14.93 9.44 -5.36
C THR A 13 -15.77 8.23 -5.75
N GLU A 14 -15.11 7.11 -6.03
CA GLU A 14 -15.75 5.88 -6.49
C GLU A 14 -15.82 4.83 -5.39
N LYS A 15 -16.84 3.97 -5.45
CA LYS A 15 -16.94 2.78 -4.62
C LYS A 15 -15.86 1.76 -4.98
N LYS A 16 -15.42 0.98 -4.00
CA LYS A 16 -14.41 -0.07 -4.21
C LYS A 16 -13.15 0.48 -4.89
N PRO A 17 -12.49 1.50 -4.33
CA PRO A 17 -11.33 2.11 -4.97
C PRO A 17 -10.20 1.11 -5.19
N VAL A 18 -9.52 1.28 -6.32
CA VAL A 18 -8.36 0.49 -6.73
C VAL A 18 -7.13 1.39 -6.71
N ILE A 19 -6.13 0.97 -5.96
CA ILE A 19 -4.84 1.65 -5.83
C ILE A 19 -3.81 0.87 -6.63
N GLY A 20 -3.19 1.51 -7.63
CA GLY A 20 -2.06 0.96 -8.38
C GLY A 20 -0.73 1.28 -7.71
N MET A 21 0.31 0.49 -8.02
CA MET A 21 1.62 0.62 -7.40
C MET A 21 2.62 1.32 -8.32
N VAL A 22 3.32 2.32 -7.78
CA VAL A 22 4.47 2.96 -8.40
C VAL A 22 5.72 2.56 -7.63
N HIS A 23 6.53 1.69 -8.24
CA HIS A 23 7.74 1.15 -7.64
C HIS A 23 8.96 1.98 -8.05
N LEU A 24 9.56 2.69 -7.10
CA LEU A 24 10.80 3.41 -7.34
C LEU A 24 11.95 2.43 -7.56
N ARG A 25 12.78 2.71 -8.55
CA ARG A 25 14.05 2.02 -8.77
C ARG A 25 14.98 2.24 -7.58
N PRO A 26 16.09 1.47 -7.45
CA PRO A 26 16.98 1.59 -6.29
C PRO A 26 17.36 3.04 -5.99
N LEU A 27 17.08 3.48 -4.77
CA LEU A 27 17.31 4.86 -4.32
C LEU A 27 18.74 5.03 -3.78
N PRO A 28 19.25 6.27 -3.70
CA PRO A 28 20.51 6.56 -3.02
C PRO A 28 20.55 5.91 -1.62
N GLY A 29 21.65 5.24 -1.31
CA GLY A 29 21.82 4.42 -0.10
C GLY A 29 21.52 2.93 -0.28
N SER A 30 20.74 2.54 -1.28
CA SER A 30 20.56 1.14 -1.66
C SER A 30 21.85 0.58 -2.28
N PRO A 31 22.22 -0.68 -1.97
CA PRO A 31 23.35 -1.34 -2.63
C PRO A 31 23.22 -1.46 -4.15
N LEU A 32 21.99 -1.42 -4.65
CA LEU A 32 21.70 -1.51 -6.09
C LEU A 32 21.67 -0.14 -6.79
N TYR A 33 21.82 0.97 -6.06
CA TYR A 33 21.83 2.29 -6.65
C TYR A 33 23.13 2.54 -7.43
N ASP A 34 22.98 2.90 -8.70
CA ASP A 34 24.09 3.31 -9.56
C ASP A 34 23.75 4.61 -10.29
N PRO A 35 24.26 5.75 -9.82
CA PRO A 35 23.94 7.05 -10.41
C PRO A 35 24.45 7.23 -11.85
N LYS A 36 25.36 6.37 -12.33
CA LYS A 36 25.85 6.43 -13.72
C LYS A 36 24.84 5.88 -14.72
N THR A 37 24.06 4.89 -14.30
CA THR A 37 23.09 4.21 -15.17
C THR A 37 21.63 4.58 -14.85
N MET A 38 21.35 4.90 -13.58
CA MET A 38 20.00 5.17 -13.06
C MET A 38 20.06 6.24 -11.96
N ASP A 39 20.27 7.49 -12.33
CA ASP A 39 20.26 8.61 -11.39
C ASP A 39 18.85 8.96 -10.94
N MET A 40 18.72 9.85 -9.94
CA MET A 40 17.42 10.28 -9.40
C MET A 40 16.50 10.86 -10.49
N LYS A 41 17.03 11.58 -11.48
CA LYS A 41 16.24 12.14 -12.55
C LYS A 41 15.56 11.04 -13.38
N LYS A 42 16.29 9.98 -13.70
CA LYS A 42 15.77 8.83 -14.44
C LYS A 42 14.79 8.01 -13.60
N ILE A 43 15.09 7.80 -12.31
CA ILE A 43 14.18 7.12 -11.36
C ILE A 43 12.84 7.84 -11.30
N ILE A 44 12.85 9.16 -11.16
CA ILE A 44 11.64 9.99 -11.15
C ILE A 44 10.90 9.89 -12.48
N SER A 45 11.59 10.03 -13.60
CA SER A 45 10.97 9.93 -14.94
C SER A 45 10.22 8.60 -15.12
N MET A 46 10.80 7.49 -14.69
CA MET A 46 10.14 6.17 -14.75
C MET A 46 8.94 6.08 -13.83
N ALA A 47 9.02 6.65 -12.62
CA ALA A 47 7.90 6.71 -11.70
C ALA A 47 6.72 7.52 -12.24
N LEU A 48 6.99 8.66 -12.87
CA LEU A 48 5.96 9.50 -13.51
C LEU A 48 5.29 8.78 -14.67
N GLU A 49 6.04 8.04 -15.47
CA GLU A 49 5.49 7.23 -16.56
C GLU A 49 4.57 6.13 -16.03
N GLU A 50 4.99 5.37 -15.01
CA GLU A 50 4.15 4.37 -14.35
C GLU A 50 2.85 4.98 -13.80
N ALA A 51 2.97 6.08 -13.06
CA ALA A 51 1.82 6.77 -12.46
C ALA A 51 0.83 7.25 -13.52
N LYS A 52 1.33 7.79 -14.64
CA LYS A 52 0.49 8.24 -15.74
C LYS A 52 -0.25 7.09 -16.41
N ILE A 53 0.42 5.98 -16.71
CA ILE A 53 -0.21 4.80 -17.31
C ILE A 53 -1.34 4.28 -16.41
N LEU A 54 -1.08 4.18 -15.10
CA LEU A 54 -2.08 3.74 -14.12
C LEU A 54 -3.29 4.67 -14.09
N GLN A 55 -3.06 5.98 -14.01
CA GLN A 55 -4.14 6.97 -14.02
C GLN A 55 -4.95 6.93 -15.32
N ASP A 56 -4.29 6.90 -16.47
CA ASP A 56 -4.94 6.86 -17.78
C ASP A 56 -5.77 5.58 -17.98
N ALA A 57 -5.36 4.48 -17.34
CA ALA A 57 -6.11 3.22 -17.34
C ALA A 57 -7.30 3.21 -16.37
N GLY A 58 -7.43 4.21 -15.51
CA GLY A 58 -8.62 4.44 -14.69
C GLY A 58 -8.52 4.00 -13.23
N VAL A 59 -7.31 3.77 -12.68
CA VAL A 59 -7.17 3.50 -11.24
C VAL A 59 -7.57 4.73 -10.41
N ASP A 60 -8.05 4.49 -9.20
CA ASP A 60 -8.59 5.55 -8.33
C ASP A 60 -7.50 6.25 -7.50
N GLY A 61 -6.36 5.62 -7.34
CA GLY A 61 -5.22 6.17 -6.63
C GLY A 61 -3.94 5.41 -6.95
N VAL A 62 -2.79 5.96 -6.58
CA VAL A 62 -1.50 5.29 -6.70
C VAL A 62 -0.74 5.34 -5.38
N GLN A 63 0.08 4.34 -5.14
CA GLN A 63 0.95 4.26 -3.95
C GLN A 63 2.40 4.15 -4.39
N VAL A 64 3.24 5.04 -3.90
CA VAL A 64 4.68 5.09 -4.19
C VAL A 64 5.43 4.28 -3.13
N GLU A 65 6.31 3.39 -3.58
CA GLU A 65 7.12 2.53 -2.71
C GLU A 65 8.58 2.46 -3.17
N ASN A 66 9.50 2.30 -2.20
CA ASN A 66 10.90 1.99 -2.45
C ASN A 66 11.15 0.48 -2.69
N MET A 67 10.37 -0.15 -3.54
CA MET A 67 10.35 -1.61 -3.75
C MET A 67 11.69 -2.20 -4.16
N TRP A 68 12.54 -1.44 -4.84
CA TRP A 68 13.83 -1.90 -5.35
C TRP A 68 15.00 -1.70 -4.39
N ASP A 69 14.78 -1.21 -3.17
CA ASP A 69 15.82 -0.96 -2.16
C ASP A 69 16.30 -2.24 -1.43
N ILE A 70 16.46 -3.30 -2.18
CA ILE A 70 16.87 -4.63 -1.68
C ILE A 70 18.37 -4.65 -1.40
N PRO A 71 18.81 -5.23 -0.26
CA PRO A 71 18.01 -5.74 0.87
C PRO A 71 17.46 -4.60 1.74
N TYR A 72 16.21 -4.75 2.22
CA TYR A 72 15.54 -3.69 2.96
C TYR A 72 16.13 -3.50 4.36
N SER A 73 16.35 -2.24 4.75
CA SER A 73 16.57 -1.85 6.14
C SER A 73 15.27 -1.87 6.92
N LYS A 74 15.31 -2.20 8.21
CA LYS A 74 14.14 -2.13 9.09
C LYS A 74 13.74 -0.69 9.38
N GLY A 75 12.48 -0.45 9.74
CA GLY A 75 11.90 0.87 9.96
C GLY A 75 12.75 1.81 10.82
N SER A 76 13.27 1.32 11.95
CA SER A 76 14.14 2.10 12.84
C SER A 76 15.54 2.39 12.28
N LYS A 77 15.88 1.81 11.13
CA LYS A 77 17.19 1.94 10.45
C LYS A 77 17.08 2.57 9.05
N ILE A 78 15.91 3.07 8.69
CA ILE A 78 15.76 3.80 7.43
C ILE A 78 16.67 5.03 7.46
N SER A 79 17.53 5.15 6.47
CA SER A 79 18.52 6.21 6.38
C SER A 79 17.93 7.54 5.93
N HIS A 80 18.63 8.62 6.22
CA HIS A 80 18.21 9.97 5.79
C HIS A 80 18.16 10.10 4.28
N GLU A 81 19.12 9.51 3.56
CA GLU A 81 19.15 9.54 2.09
C GLU A 81 17.97 8.77 1.46
N THR A 82 17.57 7.63 2.04
CA THR A 82 16.36 6.90 1.59
C THR A 82 15.11 7.75 1.78
N THR A 83 14.96 8.34 2.96
CA THR A 83 13.81 9.22 3.27
C THR A 83 13.76 10.43 2.34
N ALA A 84 14.90 11.10 2.13
CA ALA A 84 14.99 12.26 1.23
C ALA A 84 14.64 11.90 -0.22
N ALA A 85 15.19 10.79 -0.73
CA ALA A 85 14.93 10.33 -2.09
C ALA A 85 13.45 9.91 -2.29
N LEU A 86 12.89 9.20 -1.30
CA LEU A 86 11.48 8.82 -1.32
C LEU A 86 10.57 10.05 -1.30
N ALA A 87 10.88 11.05 -0.48
CA ALA A 87 10.12 12.30 -0.41
C ALA A 87 10.11 13.03 -1.75
N ILE A 88 11.26 13.14 -2.42
CA ILE A 88 11.36 13.76 -3.75
C ILE A 88 10.54 13.00 -4.77
N GLY A 89 10.71 11.68 -4.87
CA GLY A 89 9.96 10.85 -5.81
C GLY A 89 8.45 10.92 -5.58
N LEU A 90 8.02 10.87 -4.33
CA LEU A 90 6.62 11.01 -3.93
C LEU A 90 6.04 12.37 -4.35
N ASN A 91 6.76 13.45 -4.04
CA ASN A 91 6.33 14.81 -4.39
C ASN A 91 6.15 15.00 -5.90
N GLU A 92 7.08 14.48 -6.70
CA GLU A 92 6.99 14.55 -8.16
C GLU A 92 5.77 13.78 -8.69
N VAL A 93 5.48 12.59 -8.15
CA VAL A 93 4.28 11.82 -8.52
C VAL A 93 3.00 12.59 -8.14
N ILE A 94 2.92 13.15 -6.93
CA ILE A 94 1.76 13.91 -6.45
C ILE A 94 1.45 15.09 -7.40
N HIS A 95 2.46 15.79 -7.88
CA HIS A 95 2.27 16.91 -8.82
C HIS A 95 1.98 16.50 -10.25
N HIS A 96 2.26 15.24 -10.61
CA HIS A 96 2.09 14.72 -11.97
C HIS A 96 0.69 14.12 -12.22
N VAL A 97 0.06 13.55 -11.19
CA VAL A 97 -1.26 12.93 -11.29
C VAL A 97 -2.34 13.78 -10.63
N THR A 98 -3.59 13.55 -10.99
CA THR A 98 -4.76 14.23 -10.38
C THR A 98 -5.49 13.35 -9.38
N ILE A 99 -5.17 12.06 -9.33
CA ILE A 99 -5.73 11.10 -8.38
C ILE A 99 -4.95 11.10 -7.06
N PRO A 100 -5.55 10.66 -5.94
CA PRO A 100 -4.88 10.59 -4.65
C PRO A 100 -3.64 9.69 -4.67
N VAL A 101 -2.63 10.06 -3.89
CA VAL A 101 -1.36 9.34 -3.78
C VAL A 101 -1.10 8.95 -2.33
N GLY A 102 -0.68 7.72 -2.11
CA GLY A 102 -0.16 7.21 -0.85
C GLY A 102 1.31 6.82 -0.95
N VAL A 103 1.86 6.38 0.16
CA VAL A 103 3.29 6.02 0.25
C VAL A 103 3.52 4.85 1.19
N GLU A 104 4.54 4.08 0.90
CA GLU A 104 5.09 3.04 1.77
C GLU A 104 6.61 3.08 1.72
N CYS A 105 7.24 2.74 2.82
CA CYS A 105 8.70 2.58 2.92
C CYS A 105 9.03 1.20 3.49
N HIS A 106 9.63 0.33 2.68
CA HIS A 106 10.15 -0.96 3.12
C HIS A 106 11.38 -0.80 4.02
N MET A 107 11.55 -1.58 5.09
CA MET A 107 10.60 -2.58 5.61
C MET A 107 9.95 -1.99 6.86
N ASN A 108 8.64 -1.83 6.87
CA ASN A 108 7.87 -1.24 7.96
C ASN A 108 8.36 0.16 8.39
N GLY A 109 8.84 0.96 7.43
CA GLY A 109 9.37 2.30 7.63
C GLY A 109 8.29 3.36 7.72
N ALA A 110 7.28 3.15 8.56
CA ALA A 110 6.10 4.01 8.65
C ALA A 110 6.42 5.44 9.11
N GLU A 111 7.43 5.64 9.94
CA GLU A 111 7.87 6.98 10.35
C GLU A 111 8.46 7.77 9.18
N ALA A 112 9.35 7.15 8.40
CA ALA A 112 9.90 7.75 7.19
C ALA A 112 8.79 8.04 6.16
N ALA A 113 7.89 7.08 5.94
CA ALA A 113 6.76 7.24 5.03
C ALA A 113 5.81 8.36 5.48
N LEU A 114 5.51 8.47 6.77
CA LEU A 114 4.67 9.55 7.31
C LEU A 114 5.33 10.91 7.14
N ALA A 115 6.64 11.03 7.38
CA ALA A 115 7.38 12.26 7.14
C ALA A 115 7.27 12.70 5.67
N CYS A 116 7.45 11.77 4.74
CA CYS A 116 7.28 12.02 3.31
C CYS A 116 5.83 12.41 2.96
N ALA A 117 4.84 11.73 3.53
CA ALA A 117 3.43 11.99 3.30
C ALA A 117 3.02 13.40 3.73
N VAL A 118 3.42 13.81 4.92
CA VAL A 118 3.11 15.15 5.46
C VAL A 118 3.81 16.24 4.67
N ALA A 119 5.07 16.03 4.31
CA ALA A 119 5.84 17.00 3.54
C ALA A 119 5.33 17.14 2.09
N GLY A 120 4.96 16.03 1.46
CA GLY A 120 4.55 15.99 0.05
C GLY A 120 3.04 16.12 -0.20
N GLY A 121 2.21 15.83 0.80
CA GLY A 121 0.74 15.84 0.66
C GLY A 121 0.12 14.50 0.27
N ALA A 122 0.79 13.38 0.53
CA ALA A 122 0.20 12.06 0.37
C ALA A 122 -0.95 11.83 1.36
N LYS A 123 -1.91 10.99 0.99
CA LYS A 123 -3.17 10.80 1.73
C LYS A 123 -3.16 9.61 2.67
N TRP A 124 -2.31 8.64 2.44
CA TRP A 124 -2.18 7.47 3.31
C TRP A 124 -0.75 6.94 3.34
N VAL A 125 -0.48 6.21 4.40
CA VAL A 125 0.71 5.40 4.59
C VAL A 125 0.28 3.94 4.77
N ARG A 126 0.85 3.01 4.02
CA ARG A 126 0.71 1.58 4.28
C ARG A 126 1.70 1.16 5.36
N VAL A 127 1.22 0.39 6.33
CA VAL A 127 2.01 -0.09 7.48
C VAL A 127 1.94 -1.61 7.52
N PHE A 128 3.07 -2.31 7.45
CA PHE A 128 3.10 -3.77 7.44
C PHE A 128 2.80 -4.38 8.80
N GLU A 129 3.29 -3.78 9.88
CA GLU A 129 3.06 -4.26 11.23
C GLU A 129 2.67 -3.09 12.14
N TRP A 130 1.38 -2.90 12.29
CA TRP A 130 0.78 -1.91 13.20
C TRP A 130 0.77 -2.40 14.63
N CYS A 131 0.32 -3.64 14.82
CA CYS A 131 0.24 -4.40 16.06
C CYS A 131 1.01 -5.71 15.91
N ASN A 132 1.33 -6.35 17.03
CA ASN A 132 1.97 -7.66 17.06
C ASN A 132 3.41 -7.64 16.55
N ALA A 133 3.89 -8.72 15.94
CA ALA A 133 5.23 -8.85 15.37
C ALA A 133 5.29 -10.03 14.39
N PHE A 134 6.27 -10.02 13.50
CA PHE A 134 6.57 -11.16 12.62
C PHE A 134 8.05 -11.18 12.23
N ILE A 135 8.50 -12.28 11.67
CA ILE A 135 9.86 -12.42 11.13
C ILE A 135 9.82 -12.25 9.62
N SER A 136 10.40 -11.17 9.14
CA SER A 136 10.51 -10.84 7.72
C SER A 136 11.85 -11.27 7.12
N GLN A 137 12.03 -11.01 5.84
CA GLN A 137 13.35 -11.11 5.18
C GLN A 137 14.40 -10.16 5.78
N SER A 138 13.96 -9.09 6.44
CA SER A 138 14.82 -8.13 7.17
C SER A 138 14.99 -8.48 8.66
N GLY A 139 14.52 -9.66 9.07
CA GLY A 139 14.56 -10.12 10.45
C GLY A 139 13.30 -9.76 11.23
N TYR A 140 13.42 -9.63 12.54
CA TYR A 140 12.31 -9.33 13.42
C TYR A 140 11.72 -7.95 13.14
N ILE A 141 10.41 -7.90 12.95
CA ILE A 141 9.61 -6.68 12.75
C ILE A 141 8.58 -6.61 13.87
N ASP A 142 8.65 -5.56 14.66
CA ASP A 142 7.69 -5.27 15.73
C ASP A 142 6.71 -4.17 15.36
N ALA A 143 5.70 -4.02 16.18
CA ALA A 143 4.65 -3.03 16.01
C ALA A 143 5.18 -1.60 16.01
N ILE A 144 4.69 -0.77 15.09
CA ILE A 144 5.05 0.64 14.97
C ILE A 144 3.87 1.59 15.27
N GLY A 145 2.69 1.04 15.49
CA GLY A 145 1.45 1.82 15.62
C GLY A 145 1.51 2.88 16.70
N GLY A 146 2.10 2.56 17.87
CA GLY A 146 2.23 3.49 18.98
C GLY A 146 3.09 4.71 18.65
N GLU A 147 4.25 4.49 18.04
CA GLU A 147 5.22 5.53 17.69
C GLU A 147 4.69 6.40 16.56
N VAL A 148 4.20 5.79 15.50
CA VAL A 148 3.76 6.52 14.31
C VAL A 148 2.45 7.27 14.53
N SER A 149 1.56 6.78 15.40
CA SER A 149 0.35 7.52 15.82
C SER A 149 0.73 8.81 16.55
N ARG A 150 1.69 8.74 17.46
CA ARG A 150 2.18 9.90 18.19
C ARG A 150 2.89 10.89 17.25
N MET A 151 3.64 10.39 16.28
CA MET A 151 4.24 11.24 15.25
C MET A 151 3.18 11.95 14.42
N ARG A 152 2.13 11.25 13.96
CA ARG A 152 1.01 11.85 13.23
C ARG A 152 0.36 12.97 14.04
N SER A 153 0.15 12.76 15.33
CA SER A 153 -0.41 13.77 16.22
C SER A 153 0.51 14.99 16.39
N ARG A 154 1.81 14.76 16.60
CA ARG A 154 2.79 15.89 16.66
C ARG A 154 2.83 16.69 15.37
N LEU A 155 2.66 16.06 14.22
CA LEU A 155 2.63 16.70 12.90
C LEU A 155 1.24 17.26 12.54
N ARG A 156 0.24 17.08 13.42
CA ARG A 156 -1.16 17.53 13.21
C ARG A 156 -1.75 17.00 11.91
N ALA A 157 -1.44 15.75 11.59
CA ALA A 157 -1.82 15.10 10.33
C ALA A 157 -2.98 14.11 10.47
N GLU A 158 -3.68 14.08 11.61
CA GLU A 158 -4.76 13.14 11.88
C GLU A 158 -5.92 13.24 10.86
N GLN A 159 -6.14 14.44 10.33
CA GLN A 159 -7.20 14.71 9.36
C GLN A 159 -6.71 14.68 7.90
N THR A 160 -5.44 14.39 7.65
CA THR A 160 -4.85 14.47 6.31
C THR A 160 -4.15 13.21 5.85
N VAL A 161 -3.73 12.34 6.78
CA VAL A 161 -3.02 11.10 6.47
C VAL A 161 -3.64 9.93 7.23
N CYS A 162 -4.09 8.90 6.48
CA CYS A 162 -4.58 7.63 7.02
C CYS A 162 -3.48 6.59 7.12
N PHE A 163 -3.65 5.63 8.02
CA PHE A 163 -2.85 4.42 8.10
C PHE A 163 -3.64 3.21 7.60
N LEU A 164 -3.14 2.58 6.54
CA LEU A 164 -3.65 1.32 6.00
C LEU A 164 -2.76 0.19 6.50
N CYS A 165 -3.29 -0.67 7.37
CA CYS A 165 -2.51 -1.57 8.20
C CYS A 165 -2.67 -3.02 7.75
N ASP A 166 -1.59 -3.66 7.32
CA ASP A 166 -1.59 -5.09 7.02
C ASP A 166 -1.83 -5.93 8.29
N VAL A 167 -2.55 -7.03 8.10
CA VAL A 167 -2.60 -8.12 9.07
C VAL A 167 -2.09 -9.38 8.40
N ASN A 168 -1.24 -10.12 9.11
CA ASN A 168 -0.62 -11.35 8.60
C ASN A 168 0.03 -11.15 7.22
N VAL A 169 0.83 -10.09 7.09
CA VAL A 169 1.42 -9.70 5.81
C VAL A 169 2.25 -10.83 5.18
N LYS A 170 2.20 -10.93 3.87
CA LYS A 170 2.96 -11.92 3.08
C LYS A 170 4.48 -11.77 3.24
N HIS A 171 5.23 -12.79 2.81
CA HIS A 171 6.70 -12.85 2.81
C HIS A 171 7.35 -12.83 4.19
N GLY A 172 6.70 -13.40 5.17
CA GLY A 172 7.27 -13.52 6.50
C GLY A 172 6.66 -14.68 7.27
N SER A 173 7.27 -15.00 8.41
CA SER A 173 6.76 -15.99 9.35
C SER A 173 6.00 -15.31 10.47
N HIS A 174 4.73 -15.67 10.62
CA HIS A 174 3.86 -15.22 11.72
C HIS A 174 3.74 -16.27 12.82
N PHE A 175 4.65 -17.23 12.87
CA PHE A 175 4.63 -18.31 13.87
C PHE A 175 4.71 -17.78 15.29
N ILE A 176 5.37 -16.65 15.50
CA ILE A 176 5.49 -16.00 16.82
C ILE A 176 4.12 -15.60 17.42
N ILE A 177 3.11 -15.43 16.56
CA ILE A 177 1.73 -15.12 16.96
C ILE A 177 0.74 -16.16 16.41
N HIS A 178 1.19 -17.41 16.27
CA HIS A 178 0.39 -18.48 15.67
C HIS A 178 -0.93 -18.78 16.41
N ASP A 179 -1.03 -18.39 17.66
CA ASP A 179 -2.22 -18.49 18.50
C ASP A 179 -3.22 -17.33 18.32
N ARG A 180 -2.89 -16.33 17.46
CA ARG A 180 -3.80 -15.24 17.09
C ARG A 180 -4.29 -15.42 15.67
N SER A 181 -5.60 -15.46 15.48
CA SER A 181 -6.21 -15.49 14.15
C SER A 181 -6.01 -14.18 13.38
N VAL A 182 -6.25 -14.21 12.07
CA VAL A 182 -6.22 -12.99 11.24
C VAL A 182 -7.31 -12.01 11.68
N GLU A 183 -8.47 -12.51 12.10
CA GLU A 183 -9.57 -11.72 12.64
C GLU A 183 -9.19 -11.02 13.95
N GLU A 184 -8.50 -11.72 14.85
CA GLU A 184 -7.99 -11.12 16.08
C GLU A 184 -6.94 -10.05 15.81
N GLN A 185 -6.06 -10.26 14.83
CA GLN A 185 -5.11 -9.24 14.38
C GLN A 185 -5.83 -8.01 13.82
N ALA A 186 -6.90 -8.19 13.04
CA ALA A 186 -7.73 -7.10 12.54
C ALA A 186 -8.40 -6.32 13.67
N MET A 187 -8.92 -7.01 14.68
CA MET A 187 -9.47 -6.38 15.90
C MET A 187 -8.41 -5.59 16.68
N ASP A 188 -7.17 -6.08 16.73
CA ASP A 188 -6.06 -5.34 17.35
C ASP A 188 -5.77 -4.03 16.59
N VAL A 189 -5.76 -4.05 15.27
CA VAL A 189 -5.57 -2.84 14.45
C VAL A 189 -6.65 -1.81 14.75
N GLU A 190 -7.91 -2.21 14.80
CA GLU A 190 -9.03 -1.33 15.12
C GLU A 190 -8.91 -0.77 16.53
N ALA A 191 -8.67 -1.63 17.53
CA ALA A 191 -8.53 -1.23 18.93
C ALA A 191 -7.32 -0.30 19.16
N GLN A 192 -6.27 -0.42 18.35
CA GLN A 192 -5.06 0.39 18.46
C GLN A 192 -5.04 1.57 17.47
N GLY A 193 -6.17 1.92 16.87
CA GLY A 193 -6.35 3.16 16.12
C GLY A 193 -5.81 3.19 14.70
N GLY A 194 -5.67 2.04 14.03
CA GLY A 194 -5.47 2.00 12.58
C GLY A 194 -6.72 2.50 11.85
N ASP A 195 -6.57 2.94 10.61
CA ASP A 195 -7.68 3.54 9.86
C ASP A 195 -8.31 2.59 8.83
N ALA A 196 -7.60 1.55 8.43
CA ALA A 196 -8.10 0.46 7.58
C ALA A 196 -7.23 -0.79 7.78
N VAL A 197 -7.79 -1.94 7.43
CA VAL A 197 -7.10 -3.23 7.49
C VAL A 197 -6.82 -3.72 6.07
N ILE A 198 -5.57 -4.14 5.81
CA ILE A 198 -5.18 -4.78 4.55
C ILE A 198 -5.08 -6.29 4.79
N VAL A 199 -5.83 -7.05 4.00
CA VAL A 199 -5.80 -8.51 4.02
C VAL A 199 -5.11 -9.01 2.76
N THR A 200 -4.05 -9.81 2.93
CA THR A 200 -3.30 -10.42 1.83
C THR A 200 -3.49 -11.93 1.79
N GLY A 201 -3.09 -12.58 0.67
CA GLY A 201 -2.90 -14.01 0.62
C GLY A 201 -1.64 -14.44 1.39
N PHE A 202 -1.32 -15.74 1.32
CA PHE A 202 -0.14 -16.29 2.01
C PHE A 202 1.17 -15.87 1.33
N ASP A 203 1.18 -15.80 0.00
CA ASP A 203 2.35 -15.49 -0.83
C ASP A 203 2.05 -14.42 -1.88
N THR A 204 3.10 -13.89 -2.54
CA THR A 204 2.93 -12.98 -3.68
C THR A 204 2.10 -13.63 -4.77
N GLY A 205 1.05 -12.93 -5.21
CA GLY A 205 0.17 -13.42 -6.28
C GLY A 205 -0.91 -14.40 -5.81
N THR A 206 -0.88 -14.82 -4.53
CA THR A 206 -1.98 -15.60 -3.95
C THR A 206 -3.03 -14.64 -3.38
N PRO A 207 -4.30 -14.72 -3.83
CA PRO A 207 -5.35 -13.87 -3.29
C PRO A 207 -5.74 -14.31 -1.87
N PRO A 208 -6.25 -13.40 -1.04
CA PRO A 208 -6.99 -13.79 0.15
C PRO A 208 -8.25 -14.54 -0.26
N THR A 209 -8.71 -15.47 0.58
CA THR A 209 -9.97 -16.16 0.35
C THR A 209 -11.14 -15.23 0.71
N VAL A 210 -12.29 -15.44 0.07
CA VAL A 210 -13.53 -14.73 0.42
C VAL A 210 -13.87 -14.95 1.90
N ASP A 211 -13.74 -16.18 2.39
CA ASP A 211 -14.01 -16.52 3.80
C ASP A 211 -13.13 -15.71 4.76
N ARG A 212 -11.84 -15.54 4.44
CA ARG A 212 -10.93 -14.73 5.26
C ARG A 212 -11.34 -13.25 5.29
N VAL A 213 -11.70 -12.70 4.14
CA VAL A 213 -12.18 -11.31 4.05
C VAL A 213 -13.47 -11.13 4.84
N GLN A 214 -14.43 -12.04 4.69
CA GLN A 214 -15.70 -12.00 5.42
C GLN A 214 -15.53 -12.19 6.92
N SER A 215 -14.65 -13.11 7.36
CA SER A 215 -14.38 -13.32 8.78
C SER A 215 -13.86 -12.05 9.45
N CYS A 216 -12.93 -11.33 8.78
CA CYS A 216 -12.47 -10.04 9.28
C CYS A 216 -13.60 -9.01 9.28
N LYS A 217 -14.36 -8.90 8.18
CA LYS A 217 -15.46 -7.94 8.04
C LYS A 217 -16.54 -8.10 9.12
N ASN A 218 -16.77 -9.32 9.57
CA ASN A 218 -17.75 -9.62 10.62
C ASN A 218 -17.26 -9.23 12.03
N LYS A 219 -16.00 -8.86 12.21
CA LYS A 219 -15.38 -8.58 13.51
C LYS A 219 -14.97 -7.13 13.72
N ILE A 220 -14.87 -6.34 12.64
CA ILE A 220 -14.40 -4.95 12.69
C ILE A 220 -15.31 -4.03 11.88
N GLU A 221 -15.32 -2.76 12.25
CA GLU A 221 -16.02 -1.70 11.49
C GLU A 221 -15.10 -1.01 10.47
N LEU A 222 -13.78 -1.15 10.62
CA LEU A 222 -12.82 -0.54 9.71
C LEU A 222 -12.98 -1.07 8.27
N PRO A 223 -12.64 -0.25 7.26
CA PRO A 223 -12.57 -0.71 5.88
C PRO A 223 -11.55 -1.84 5.72
N ILE A 224 -11.87 -2.81 4.86
CA ILE A 224 -10.98 -3.91 4.50
C ILE A 224 -10.52 -3.72 3.05
N ILE A 225 -9.21 -3.69 2.86
CA ILE A 225 -8.55 -3.52 1.58
C ILE A 225 -7.82 -4.81 1.23
N LEU A 226 -8.03 -5.29 0.00
CA LEU A 226 -7.29 -6.43 -0.54
C LEU A 226 -5.86 -6.00 -0.87
N GLY A 227 -4.85 -6.73 -0.40
CA GLY A 227 -3.45 -6.30 -0.50
C GLY A 227 -2.59 -7.06 -1.52
N SER A 228 -3.08 -8.15 -2.11
CA SER A 228 -2.32 -8.95 -3.09
C SER A 228 -3.17 -9.99 -3.80
N GLY A 229 -2.65 -10.50 -4.92
CA GLY A 229 -3.25 -11.63 -5.65
C GLY A 229 -4.57 -11.32 -6.34
N VAL A 230 -4.99 -10.07 -6.38
CA VAL A 230 -6.21 -9.66 -7.10
C VAL A 230 -5.90 -9.57 -8.58
N SER A 231 -6.72 -10.22 -9.38
CA SER A 231 -6.61 -10.29 -10.84
C SER A 231 -7.95 -9.92 -11.48
N THR A 232 -7.97 -9.74 -12.80
CA THR A 232 -9.21 -9.50 -13.54
C THR A 232 -10.23 -10.63 -13.32
N ALA A 233 -9.75 -11.88 -13.17
CA ALA A 233 -10.62 -13.04 -13.00
C ALA A 233 -11.33 -13.09 -11.64
N ASN A 234 -10.71 -12.59 -10.55
CA ASN A 234 -11.25 -12.68 -9.20
C ASN A 234 -11.69 -11.33 -8.59
N ALA A 235 -11.44 -10.22 -9.29
CA ALA A 235 -11.69 -8.87 -8.77
C ALA A 235 -13.13 -8.65 -8.34
N LYS A 236 -14.10 -9.04 -9.16
CA LYS A 236 -15.54 -8.86 -8.84
C LYS A 236 -15.92 -9.63 -7.59
N GLU A 237 -15.57 -10.90 -7.51
CA GLU A 237 -15.90 -11.77 -6.37
C GLU A 237 -15.31 -11.22 -5.06
N LEU A 238 -14.01 -10.92 -5.05
CA LEU A 238 -13.33 -10.43 -3.85
C LEU A 238 -13.80 -9.03 -3.43
N LEU A 239 -13.96 -8.11 -4.39
CA LEU A 239 -14.39 -6.74 -4.11
C LEU A 239 -15.85 -6.62 -3.70
N MET A 240 -16.69 -7.62 -3.96
CA MET A 240 -18.03 -7.66 -3.37
C MET A 240 -17.96 -7.69 -1.83
N HIS A 241 -16.94 -8.31 -1.27
CA HIS A 241 -16.77 -8.50 0.18
C HIS A 241 -15.78 -7.54 0.82
N ALA A 242 -14.91 -6.90 0.04
CA ALA A 242 -13.93 -5.90 0.50
C ALA A 242 -14.31 -4.48 0.10
N ASP A 243 -13.69 -3.49 0.73
CA ASP A 243 -13.98 -2.07 0.50
C ASP A 243 -13.08 -1.43 -0.57
N GLY A 244 -11.98 -2.07 -0.93
CA GLY A 244 -11.04 -1.62 -1.96
C GLY A 244 -9.93 -2.62 -2.20
N ALA A 245 -9.00 -2.29 -3.09
CA ALA A 245 -7.86 -3.14 -3.41
C ALA A 245 -6.60 -2.34 -3.72
N ILE A 246 -5.44 -2.89 -3.33
CA ILE A 246 -4.12 -2.46 -3.78
C ILE A 246 -3.62 -3.53 -4.75
N VAL A 247 -3.29 -3.14 -5.97
CA VAL A 247 -2.90 -4.05 -7.06
C VAL A 247 -1.53 -3.66 -7.60
N GLY A 248 -0.58 -4.58 -7.50
CA GLY A 248 0.79 -4.39 -7.97
C GLY A 248 1.11 -5.20 -9.21
N SER A 249 1.56 -6.46 -9.00
CA SER A 249 2.07 -7.33 -10.06
C SER A 249 1.09 -7.58 -11.20
N TRP A 250 -0.20 -7.65 -10.91
CA TRP A 250 -1.20 -7.90 -11.96
C TRP A 250 -1.23 -6.82 -13.04
N PHE A 251 -0.93 -5.57 -12.69
CA PHE A 251 -0.86 -4.46 -13.64
C PHE A 251 0.44 -4.42 -14.44
N LYS A 252 1.41 -5.25 -14.09
CA LYS A 252 2.71 -5.35 -14.76
C LYS A 252 2.69 -6.41 -15.85
N GLU A 253 3.55 -6.27 -16.84
CA GLU A 253 3.75 -7.29 -17.86
C GLU A 253 4.11 -8.63 -17.21
N ASP A 254 3.55 -9.72 -17.76
CA ASP A 254 3.75 -11.09 -17.28
C ASP A 254 3.40 -11.33 -15.79
N ASN A 255 2.59 -10.45 -15.18
CA ASN A 255 2.28 -10.50 -13.75
C ASN A 255 3.55 -10.51 -12.87
N ASN A 256 4.57 -9.79 -13.30
CA ASN A 256 5.87 -9.72 -12.63
C ASN A 256 6.14 -8.29 -12.16
N TRP A 257 6.32 -8.10 -10.85
CA TRP A 257 6.51 -6.78 -10.26
C TRP A 257 7.75 -6.02 -10.79
N LYS A 258 8.74 -6.74 -11.34
CA LYS A 258 9.96 -6.16 -11.94
C LYS A 258 9.75 -5.59 -13.33
N ASN A 259 8.67 -5.99 -14.00
CA ASN A 259 8.36 -5.56 -15.35
C ASN A 259 7.61 -4.22 -15.36
N PRO A 260 7.54 -3.54 -16.50
CA PRO A 260 6.78 -2.31 -16.65
C PRO A 260 5.29 -2.48 -16.38
N VAL A 261 4.64 -1.40 -15.97
CA VAL A 261 3.17 -1.31 -15.94
C VAL A 261 2.63 -1.43 -17.35
N ASN A 262 1.59 -2.24 -17.52
CA ASN A 262 0.91 -2.46 -18.79
C ASN A 262 -0.47 -1.80 -18.78
N PHE A 263 -0.69 -0.85 -19.68
CA PHE A 263 -1.97 -0.13 -19.78
C PHE A 263 -3.15 -1.07 -20.01
N GLN A 264 -3.04 -2.01 -20.94
CA GLN A 264 -4.17 -2.89 -21.31
C GLN A 264 -4.58 -3.81 -20.16
N ARG A 265 -3.61 -4.39 -19.45
CA ARG A 265 -3.88 -5.22 -18.26
C ARG A 265 -4.61 -4.42 -17.18
N THR A 266 -4.14 -3.20 -16.93
CA THR A 266 -4.74 -2.29 -15.94
C THR A 266 -6.15 -1.89 -16.38
N ARG A 267 -6.33 -1.54 -17.66
CA ARG A 267 -7.62 -1.12 -18.20
C ARG A 267 -8.65 -2.25 -18.16
N ASP A 268 -8.26 -3.47 -18.50
CA ASP A 268 -9.16 -4.63 -18.46
C ASP A 268 -9.61 -4.94 -17.03
N PHE A 269 -8.70 -4.82 -16.06
CA PHE A 269 -9.05 -4.94 -14.65
C PHE A 269 -10.05 -3.86 -14.21
N MET A 270 -9.81 -2.60 -14.55
CA MET A 270 -10.69 -1.49 -14.18
C MET A 270 -12.07 -1.60 -14.84
N LYS A 271 -12.18 -2.14 -16.06
CA LYS A 271 -13.49 -2.45 -16.66
C LYS A 271 -14.30 -3.41 -15.81
N ALA A 272 -13.68 -4.49 -15.30
CA ALA A 272 -14.35 -5.43 -14.41
C ALA A 272 -14.83 -4.74 -13.10
N VAL A 273 -14.03 -3.83 -12.57
CA VAL A 273 -14.41 -3.05 -11.39
C VAL A 273 -15.55 -2.08 -11.69
N GLU A 274 -15.52 -1.40 -12.83
CA GLU A 274 -16.58 -0.49 -13.28
C GLU A 274 -17.93 -1.22 -13.45
N GLU A 275 -17.90 -2.44 -14.00
CA GLU A 275 -19.08 -3.31 -14.08
C GLU A 275 -19.65 -3.62 -12.68
N LEU A 276 -18.79 -4.04 -11.74
CA LEU A 276 -19.21 -4.28 -10.36
C LEU A 276 -19.84 -3.03 -9.74
N ARG A 277 -19.22 -1.85 -9.92
CA ARG A 277 -19.77 -0.57 -9.42
C ARG A 277 -21.16 -0.28 -9.99
N GLY A 278 -21.39 -0.64 -11.24
CA GLY A 278 -22.69 -0.54 -11.88
C GLY A 278 -23.76 -1.44 -11.24
N GLU A 279 -23.37 -2.63 -10.80
CA GLU A 279 -24.24 -3.60 -10.11
C GLU A 279 -24.56 -3.17 -8.66
N LEU A 280 -23.72 -2.35 -8.04
CA LEU A 280 -23.89 -1.87 -6.66
C LEU A 280 -24.73 -0.56 -6.55
N LYS A 281 -25.23 -0.05 -7.66
CA LYS A 281 -26.15 1.09 -7.70
C LYS A 281 -27.57 0.61 -7.46
#